data_ab9af4de0f05186108307cbaa5adfba3
#
_entry.id   ab9af4de0f05186108307cbaa5adfba3
#
_cell.length_a   1.000
_cell.length_b   1.000
_cell.length_c   1.000
_cell.angle_alpha   90.00
_cell.angle_beta   90.00
_cell.angle_gamma   90.00
#
_symmetry.space_group_name_H-M   'P 1'
#
loop_
_entity.id
_entity.type
_entity.pdbx_description
1 polymer ?
#
loop_
_entity_poly.entity_id
_entity_poly.type
_entity_poly.pdbx_seq_one_letter_code
_entity_poly.pdbx_strand_id
1 'polypeptide(L)'
;GRDKLLRTIQYFSRFYAWYLYRTNKPQSAIDPYNAVKKQFGTTRKIMRIGKFLEHLKAAAVAFDNKSPADPVLRYLAIGRQLGYAGYLTLDAVTVIDAIGIRKLASAKRLQDTAYRSWAAGLIFSTVAGVYTLVRLREKEKTIDRKEGEGVVEAKKIEKYGFLVLTRMRNG
;
A
#
# COMPACT_ATOMS: atom_id res chain seq x y z
N GLY A 1 -5.52 -8.36 12.30
CA GLY A 1 -6.46 -9.42 12.33
C GLY A 1 -7.64 -9.34 11.39
N ARG A 2 -8.64 -8.54 11.69
CA ARG A 2 -9.97 -8.57 11.02
C ARG A 2 -9.91 -8.34 9.50
N ASP A 3 -9.16 -7.34 9.02
CA ASP A 3 -9.03 -7.08 7.58
C ASP A 3 -8.39 -8.25 6.82
N LYS A 4 -7.40 -8.93 7.42
CA LYS A 4 -6.77 -10.11 6.81
C LYS A 4 -7.77 -11.25 6.64
N LEU A 5 -8.62 -11.51 7.65
CA LEU A 5 -9.66 -12.53 7.58
C LEU A 5 -10.69 -12.21 6.48
N LEU A 6 -11.21 -10.99 6.44
CA LEU A 6 -12.13 -10.54 5.40
C LEU A 6 -11.53 -10.66 3.99
N ARG A 7 -10.23 -10.36 3.86
CA ARG A 7 -9.49 -10.51 2.62
C ARG A 7 -9.41 -11.96 2.18
N THR A 8 -9.08 -12.87 3.10
CA THR A 8 -9.01 -14.30 2.83
C THR A 8 -10.36 -14.85 2.34
N ILE A 9 -11.45 -14.53 3.04
CA ILE A 9 -12.80 -14.97 2.63
C ILE A 9 -13.18 -14.39 1.26
N GLN A 10 -12.89 -13.12 1.00
CA GLN A 10 -13.16 -12.48 -0.28
C GLN A 10 -12.43 -13.16 -1.44
N TYR A 11 -11.13 -13.45 -1.27
CA TYR A 11 -10.34 -14.10 -2.33
C TYR A 11 -10.71 -15.58 -2.51
N PHE A 12 -11.01 -16.28 -1.43
CA PHE A 12 -11.52 -17.64 -1.50
C PHE A 12 -12.83 -17.70 -2.28
N SER A 13 -13.80 -16.83 -1.94
CA SER A 13 -15.08 -16.75 -2.66
C SER A 13 -14.88 -16.40 -4.14
N ARG A 14 -13.92 -15.52 -4.46
CA ARG A 14 -13.58 -15.18 -5.84
C ARG A 14 -13.01 -16.38 -6.59
N PHE A 15 -12.12 -17.13 -5.98
CA PHE A 15 -11.52 -18.34 -6.57
C PHE A 15 -12.59 -19.42 -6.78
N TYR A 16 -13.43 -19.66 -5.78
CA TYR A 16 -14.44 -20.70 -5.86
C TYR A 16 -15.54 -20.36 -6.88
N ALA A 17 -15.96 -19.10 -6.99
CA ALA A 17 -16.87 -18.66 -8.05
C ALA A 17 -16.28 -18.89 -9.44
N TRP A 18 -14.97 -18.61 -9.63
CA TRP A 18 -14.28 -18.89 -10.87
C TRP A 18 -14.20 -20.40 -11.16
N TYR A 19 -13.91 -21.23 -10.15
CA TYR A 19 -13.87 -22.69 -10.28
C TYR A 19 -15.23 -23.25 -10.72
N LEU A 20 -16.33 -22.83 -10.09
CA LEU A 20 -17.68 -23.24 -10.46
C LEU A 20 -18.03 -22.81 -11.90
N TYR A 21 -17.64 -21.61 -12.29
CA TYR A 21 -17.81 -21.13 -13.67
C TYR A 21 -17.05 -22.01 -14.66
N ARG A 22 -15.80 -22.36 -14.38
CA ARG A 22 -14.96 -23.23 -15.26
C ARG A 22 -15.48 -24.66 -15.33
N THR A 23 -16.17 -25.15 -14.32
CA THR A 23 -16.78 -26.50 -14.29
C THR A 23 -18.22 -26.51 -14.81
N ASN A 24 -18.66 -25.45 -15.53
CA ASN A 24 -19.98 -25.31 -16.11
C ASN A 24 -21.14 -25.57 -15.12
N LYS A 25 -20.96 -25.16 -13.86
CA LYS A 25 -22.04 -25.22 -12.87
C LYS A 25 -23.10 -24.14 -13.15
N PRO A 26 -24.37 -24.38 -12.76
CA PRO A 26 -25.45 -23.42 -12.98
C PRO A 26 -25.16 -22.10 -12.26
N GLN A 27 -25.63 -21.01 -12.84
CA GLN A 27 -25.41 -19.64 -12.31
C GLN A 27 -25.91 -19.50 -10.86
N SER A 28 -26.98 -20.18 -10.50
CA SER A 28 -27.52 -20.21 -9.14
C SER A 28 -26.52 -20.73 -8.08
N ALA A 29 -25.59 -21.59 -8.48
CA ALA A 29 -24.51 -22.06 -7.60
C ALA A 29 -23.34 -21.06 -7.49
N ILE A 30 -23.17 -20.17 -8.49
CA ILE A 30 -22.08 -19.18 -8.55
C ILE A 30 -22.47 -17.88 -7.80
N ASP A 31 -23.73 -17.49 -7.89
CA ASP A 31 -24.25 -16.23 -7.37
C ASP A 31 -24.00 -16.00 -5.86
N PRO A 32 -24.14 -16.98 -4.95
CA PRO A 32 -23.82 -16.80 -3.55
C PRO A 32 -22.36 -16.37 -3.31
N TYR A 33 -21.41 -16.96 -4.03
CA TYR A 33 -19.98 -16.63 -3.89
C TYR A 33 -19.65 -15.24 -4.47
N ASN A 34 -20.32 -14.85 -5.56
CA ASN A 34 -20.21 -13.50 -6.08
C ASN A 34 -20.82 -12.46 -5.12
N ALA A 35 -21.93 -12.78 -4.48
CA ALA A 35 -22.52 -11.93 -3.44
C ALA A 35 -21.57 -11.76 -2.25
N VAL A 36 -21.01 -12.85 -1.72
CA VAL A 36 -20.03 -12.81 -0.62
C VAL A 36 -18.81 -11.97 -1.04
N LYS A 37 -18.22 -12.22 -2.21
CA LYS A 37 -17.10 -11.42 -2.74
C LYS A 37 -17.43 -9.92 -2.78
N LYS A 38 -18.63 -9.54 -3.25
CA LYS A 38 -19.08 -8.15 -3.34
C LYS A 38 -19.25 -7.53 -1.95
N GLN A 39 -19.95 -8.22 -1.04
CA GLN A 39 -20.22 -7.73 0.30
C GLN A 39 -18.93 -7.53 1.12
N PHE A 40 -18.05 -8.53 1.14
CA PHE A 40 -16.77 -8.40 1.85
C PHE A 40 -15.87 -7.34 1.21
N GLY A 41 -15.90 -7.16 -0.11
CA GLY A 41 -15.21 -6.08 -0.80
C GLY A 41 -15.70 -4.70 -0.33
N THR A 42 -17.01 -4.51 -0.27
CA THR A 42 -17.65 -3.26 0.20
C THR A 42 -17.38 -3.01 1.67
N THR A 43 -17.53 -4.03 2.53
CA THR A 43 -17.20 -3.92 3.96
C THR A 43 -15.77 -3.46 4.18
N ARG A 44 -14.81 -4.01 3.43
CA ARG A 44 -13.41 -3.59 3.52
C ARG A 44 -13.19 -2.15 3.03
N LYS A 45 -13.95 -1.68 2.06
CA LYS A 45 -13.93 -0.26 1.65
C LYS A 45 -14.42 0.63 2.79
N ILE A 46 -15.54 0.29 3.41
CA ILE A 46 -16.10 1.02 4.55
C ILE A 46 -15.10 1.08 5.72
N MET A 47 -14.47 -0.05 6.06
CA MET A 47 -13.47 -0.10 7.14
C MET A 47 -12.21 0.75 6.89
N ARG A 48 -11.98 1.17 5.64
CA ARG A 48 -10.86 2.07 5.28
C ARG A 48 -11.24 3.54 5.27
N ILE A 49 -12.54 3.87 5.46
CA ILE A 49 -12.98 5.26 5.60
C ILE A 49 -12.25 5.86 6.81
N GLY A 50 -11.68 7.04 6.63
CA GLY A 50 -10.91 7.72 7.67
C GLY A 50 -9.41 7.39 7.70
N LYS A 51 -8.93 6.30 7.10
CA LYS A 51 -7.48 6.01 7.05
C LYS A 51 -6.68 7.06 6.29
N PHE A 52 -7.29 7.83 5.41
CA PHE A 52 -6.62 8.94 4.74
C PHE A 52 -6.10 10.00 5.73
N LEU A 53 -6.77 10.18 6.88
CA LEU A 53 -6.33 11.08 7.94
C LEU A 53 -5.00 10.64 8.56
N GLU A 54 -4.79 9.33 8.73
CA GLU A 54 -3.52 8.78 9.23
C GLU A 54 -2.37 9.11 8.27
N HIS A 55 -2.61 9.01 6.96
CA HIS A 55 -1.62 9.35 5.94
C HIS A 55 -1.36 10.86 5.85
N LEU A 56 -2.41 11.69 5.98
CA LEU A 56 -2.22 13.14 6.05
C LEU A 56 -1.42 13.54 7.29
N LYS A 57 -1.75 12.97 8.46
CA LYS A 57 -0.97 13.18 9.69
C LYS A 57 0.48 12.75 9.52
N ALA A 58 0.72 11.58 8.91
CA ALA A 58 2.08 11.10 8.66
C ALA A 58 2.84 12.01 7.67
N ALA A 59 2.18 12.59 6.67
CA ALA A 59 2.77 13.57 5.77
C ALA A 59 3.15 14.85 6.51
N ALA A 60 2.26 15.38 7.38
CA ALA A 60 2.52 16.56 8.20
C ALA A 60 3.71 16.34 9.15
N VAL A 61 3.74 15.22 9.86
CA VAL A 61 4.87 14.85 10.73
C VAL A 61 6.18 14.74 9.94
N ALA A 62 6.16 14.17 8.74
CA ALA A 62 7.36 14.10 7.90
C ALA A 62 7.80 15.48 7.39
N PHE A 63 6.86 16.40 7.19
CA PHE A 63 7.14 17.77 6.79
C PHE A 63 7.76 18.57 7.95
N ASP A 64 7.22 18.43 9.16
CA ASP A 64 7.69 19.17 10.36
C ASP A 64 9.03 18.63 10.87
N ASN A 65 9.35 17.38 10.59
CA ASN A 65 10.59 16.75 11.05
C ASN A 65 11.81 17.30 10.29
N LYS A 66 12.41 18.37 10.84
CA LYS A 66 13.63 19.02 10.33
C LYS A 66 14.91 18.33 10.79
N SER A 67 14.84 17.12 11.36
CA SER A 67 16.00 16.32 11.74
C SER A 67 16.98 16.18 10.56
N PRO A 68 18.30 16.03 10.79
CA PRO A 68 19.35 15.96 9.76
C PRO A 68 19.27 14.74 8.83
N ALA A 69 18.14 14.07 8.83
CA ALA A 69 17.84 13.05 7.84
C ALA A 69 17.88 13.67 6.43
N ASP A 70 18.38 12.87 5.48
CA ASP A 70 18.49 13.22 4.08
C ASP A 70 17.20 13.89 3.54
N PRO A 71 17.26 15.14 3.08
CA PRO A 71 16.08 15.87 2.63
C PRO A 71 15.36 15.15 1.47
N VAL A 72 16.08 14.42 0.62
CA VAL A 72 15.52 13.65 -0.48
C VAL A 72 14.57 12.58 0.05
N LEU A 73 14.99 11.79 1.06
CA LEU A 73 14.13 10.77 1.67
C LEU A 73 12.91 11.37 2.34
N ARG A 74 13.04 12.57 2.94
CA ARG A 74 11.92 13.28 3.54
C ARG A 74 10.86 13.64 2.50
N TYR A 75 11.24 14.25 1.39
CA TYR A 75 10.30 14.61 0.32
C TYR A 75 9.67 13.37 -0.34
N LEU A 76 10.43 12.31 -0.54
CA LEU A 76 9.91 11.04 -1.04
C LEU A 76 8.90 10.41 -0.07
N ALA A 77 9.14 10.49 1.24
CA ALA A 77 8.19 10.02 2.26
C ALA A 77 6.90 10.84 2.25
N ILE A 78 6.99 12.18 2.14
CA ILE A 78 5.82 13.07 2.03
C ILE A 78 5.02 12.72 0.77
N GLY A 79 5.67 12.64 -0.40
CA GLY A 79 5.03 12.29 -1.66
C GLY A 79 4.30 10.95 -1.60
N ARG A 80 4.91 9.93 -0.98
CA ARG A 80 4.27 8.64 -0.73
C ARG A 80 3.01 8.77 0.11
N GLN A 81 3.06 9.49 1.24
CA GLN A 81 1.92 9.63 2.13
C GLN A 81 0.78 10.40 1.46
N LEU A 82 1.07 11.47 0.71
CA LEU A 82 0.07 12.22 -0.05
C LEU A 82 -0.57 11.37 -1.16
N GLY A 83 0.22 10.53 -1.86
CA GLY A 83 -0.31 9.59 -2.84
C GLY A 83 -1.31 8.60 -2.24
N TYR A 84 -0.98 8.02 -1.08
CA TYR A 84 -1.90 7.13 -0.36
C TYR A 84 -3.11 7.87 0.22
N ALA A 85 -2.94 9.09 0.75
CA ALA A 85 -4.06 9.91 1.22
C ALA A 85 -5.04 10.21 0.09
N GLY A 86 -4.55 10.65 -1.08
CA GLY A 86 -5.36 10.91 -2.27
C GLY A 86 -6.14 9.66 -2.73
N TYR A 87 -5.46 8.50 -2.79
CA TYR A 87 -6.11 7.22 -3.09
C TYR A 87 -7.26 6.93 -2.13
N LEU A 88 -7.01 6.96 -0.82
CA LEU A 88 -7.99 6.58 0.19
C LEU A 88 -9.15 7.57 0.28
N THR A 89 -8.90 8.87 0.06
CA THR A 89 -9.95 9.89 0.00
C THR A 89 -10.90 9.64 -1.17
N LEU A 90 -10.36 9.43 -2.37
CA LEU A 90 -11.16 9.16 -3.56
C LEU A 90 -11.87 7.81 -3.46
N ASP A 91 -11.22 6.77 -2.94
CA ASP A 91 -11.85 5.45 -2.69
C ASP A 91 -13.00 5.57 -1.68
N ALA A 92 -12.87 6.40 -0.62
CA ALA A 92 -13.93 6.66 0.35
C ALA A 92 -15.16 7.32 -0.30
N VAL A 93 -14.96 8.27 -1.22
CA VAL A 93 -16.08 8.88 -1.98
C VAL A 93 -16.81 7.84 -2.82
N THR A 94 -16.09 6.90 -3.45
CA THR A 94 -16.72 5.84 -4.25
C THR A 94 -17.50 4.81 -3.43
N VAL A 95 -17.35 4.80 -2.09
CA VAL A 95 -18.15 3.92 -1.23
C VAL A 95 -19.64 4.23 -1.33
N ILE A 96 -20.02 5.51 -1.42
CA ILE A 96 -21.41 5.95 -1.51
C ILE A 96 -22.11 5.30 -2.73
N ASP A 97 -21.40 5.20 -3.85
CA ASP A 97 -21.87 4.49 -5.05
C ASP A 97 -21.88 2.97 -4.84
N ALA A 98 -20.85 2.42 -4.24
CA ALA A 98 -20.71 0.97 -4.03
C ALA A 98 -21.78 0.37 -3.09
N ILE A 99 -22.23 1.14 -2.08
CA ILE A 99 -23.30 0.72 -1.16
C ILE A 99 -24.72 1.06 -1.69
N GLY A 100 -24.81 1.77 -2.82
CA GLY A 100 -26.09 2.04 -3.49
C GLY A 100 -26.88 3.21 -2.93
N ILE A 101 -26.31 4.04 -2.03
CA ILE A 101 -26.99 5.24 -1.51
C ILE A 101 -27.24 6.25 -2.65
N ARG A 102 -26.22 6.49 -3.47
CA ARG A 102 -26.32 7.40 -4.62
C ARG A 102 -25.41 6.92 -5.74
N LYS A 103 -25.96 6.70 -6.92
CA LYS A 103 -25.16 6.44 -8.12
C LYS A 103 -24.43 7.70 -8.54
N LEU A 104 -23.11 7.62 -8.61
CA LEU A 104 -22.26 8.71 -9.04
C LEU A 104 -21.89 8.51 -10.52
N ALA A 105 -22.32 9.40 -11.41
CA ALA A 105 -21.97 9.37 -12.83
C ALA A 105 -20.43 9.39 -13.05
N SER A 106 -19.69 10.00 -12.10
CA SER A 106 -18.22 10.10 -12.12
C SER A 106 -17.50 8.99 -11.35
N ALA A 107 -18.20 7.97 -10.80
CA ALA A 107 -17.59 6.93 -9.97
C ALA A 107 -16.38 6.26 -10.63
N LYS A 108 -16.48 5.95 -11.93
CA LYS A 108 -15.37 5.36 -12.69
C LYS A 108 -14.16 6.30 -12.78
N ARG A 109 -14.38 7.58 -13.10
CA ARG A 109 -13.31 8.59 -13.18
C ARG A 109 -12.64 8.80 -11.83
N LEU A 110 -13.41 8.84 -10.74
CA LEU A 110 -12.89 8.94 -9.38
C LEU A 110 -12.04 7.74 -9.02
N GLN A 111 -12.48 6.53 -9.37
CA GLN A 111 -11.73 5.30 -9.14
C GLN A 111 -10.43 5.26 -9.95
N ASP A 112 -10.45 5.68 -11.22
CA ASP A 112 -9.25 5.74 -12.05
C ASP A 112 -8.25 6.78 -11.51
N THR A 113 -8.74 7.93 -11.04
CA THR A 113 -7.91 8.96 -10.40
C THR A 113 -7.33 8.44 -9.07
N ALA A 114 -8.12 7.70 -8.28
CA ALA A 114 -7.65 7.04 -7.07
C ALA A 114 -6.48 6.09 -7.38
N TYR A 115 -6.60 5.24 -8.40
CA TYR A 115 -5.51 4.33 -8.78
C TYR A 115 -4.26 5.06 -9.26
N ARG A 116 -4.40 6.19 -9.98
CA ARG A 116 -3.26 7.04 -10.37
C ARG A 116 -2.55 7.63 -9.14
N SER A 117 -3.30 8.11 -8.15
CA SER A 117 -2.74 8.59 -6.89
C SER A 117 -2.01 7.49 -6.13
N TRP A 118 -2.57 6.28 -6.10
CA TRP A 118 -1.92 5.12 -5.51
C TRP A 118 -0.63 4.74 -6.25
N ALA A 119 -0.65 4.71 -7.58
CA ALA A 119 0.54 4.45 -8.40
C ALA A 119 1.64 5.48 -8.14
N ALA A 120 1.30 6.77 -8.03
CA ALA A 120 2.26 7.81 -7.66
C ALA A 120 2.89 7.54 -6.28
N GLY A 121 2.08 7.16 -5.28
CA GLY A 121 2.58 6.76 -3.96
C GLY A 121 3.55 5.58 -4.00
N LEU A 122 3.29 4.59 -4.86
CA LEU A 122 4.19 3.45 -5.09
C LEU A 122 5.50 3.88 -5.75
N ILE A 123 5.45 4.76 -6.75
CA ILE A 123 6.67 5.30 -7.41
C ILE A 123 7.55 6.00 -6.37
N PHE A 124 7.01 6.90 -5.56
CA PHE A 124 7.76 7.54 -4.48
C PHE A 124 8.38 6.53 -3.50
N SER A 125 7.63 5.47 -3.16
CA SER A 125 8.12 4.40 -2.28
C SER A 125 9.29 3.63 -2.91
N THR A 126 9.18 3.30 -4.20
CA THR A 126 10.23 2.57 -4.93
C THR A 126 11.49 3.40 -5.08
N VAL A 127 11.34 4.67 -5.47
CA VAL A 127 12.47 5.61 -5.60
C VAL A 127 13.18 5.78 -4.25
N ALA A 128 12.42 5.94 -3.16
CA ALA A 128 12.99 6.02 -1.81
C ALA A 128 13.77 4.76 -1.43
N GLY A 129 13.24 3.58 -1.78
CA GLY A 129 13.92 2.30 -1.54
C GLY A 129 15.23 2.17 -2.31
N VAL A 130 15.22 2.48 -3.62
CA VAL A 130 16.41 2.45 -4.47
C VAL A 130 17.47 3.46 -3.96
N TYR A 131 17.05 4.68 -3.67
CA TYR A 131 17.94 5.71 -3.14
C TYR A 131 18.59 5.27 -1.82
N THR A 132 17.83 4.68 -0.92
CA THR A 132 18.35 4.16 0.35
C THR A 132 19.37 3.05 0.12
N LEU A 133 19.12 2.13 -0.82
CA LEU A 133 20.06 1.06 -1.15
C LEU A 133 21.38 1.60 -1.73
N VAL A 134 21.31 2.59 -2.62
CA VAL A 134 22.51 3.25 -3.19
C VAL A 134 23.33 3.88 -2.05
N ARG A 135 22.69 4.65 -1.18
CA ARG A 135 23.34 5.27 -0.02
C ARG A 135 23.96 4.27 0.95
N LEU A 136 23.31 3.14 1.18
CA LEU A 136 23.85 2.07 2.02
C LEU A 136 25.08 1.43 1.38
N ARG A 137 25.10 1.22 0.06
CA ARG A 137 26.25 0.71 -0.67
C ARG A 137 27.43 1.67 -0.65
N GLU A 138 27.17 2.98 -0.78
CA GLU A 138 28.22 3.99 -0.65
C GLU A 138 28.85 3.98 0.74
N LYS A 139 28.02 3.94 1.79
CA LYS A 139 28.50 3.81 3.16
C LYS A 139 29.31 2.53 3.40
N GLU A 140 28.85 1.40 2.85
CA GLU A 140 29.56 0.13 2.98
C GLU A 140 30.98 0.18 2.41
N LYS A 141 31.19 0.92 1.29
CA LYS A 141 32.50 1.08 0.67
C LYS A 141 33.48 1.91 1.52
N THR A 142 32.97 2.81 2.35
CA THR A 142 33.78 3.72 3.17
C THR A 142 34.14 3.12 4.54
N ILE A 143 33.54 1.99 4.91
CA ILE A 143 33.78 1.34 6.20
C ILE A 143 35.03 0.45 6.11
N ASP A 144 36.02 0.71 6.96
CA ASP A 144 37.16 -0.19 7.13
C ASP A 144 36.74 -1.42 7.91
N ARG A 145 36.74 -2.58 7.23
CA ARG A 145 36.30 -3.87 7.80
C ARG A 145 37.38 -4.51 8.70
N LYS A 146 38.55 -3.90 8.83
CA LYS A 146 39.67 -4.46 9.58
C LYS A 146 39.65 -4.13 11.08
N GLU A 147 38.91 -3.12 11.50
CA GLU A 147 38.77 -2.73 12.91
C GLU A 147 37.41 -3.13 13.48
N GLY A 148 37.38 -3.49 14.80
CA GLY A 148 36.22 -4.10 15.47
C GLY A 148 34.91 -3.32 15.38
N GLU A 149 34.92 -1.98 15.40
CA GLU A 149 33.74 -1.14 15.20
C GLU A 149 33.22 -1.20 13.77
N GLY A 150 34.11 -1.25 12.77
CA GLY A 150 33.74 -1.35 11.36
C GLY A 150 32.98 -2.63 11.03
N VAL A 151 33.28 -3.76 11.69
CA VAL A 151 32.57 -5.03 11.51
C VAL A 151 31.13 -4.93 12.02
N VAL A 152 30.91 -4.25 13.16
CA VAL A 152 29.57 -4.05 13.75
C VAL A 152 28.73 -3.14 12.85
N GLU A 153 29.32 -2.09 12.29
CA GLU A 153 28.63 -1.16 11.41
C GLU A 153 28.29 -1.79 10.05
N ALA A 154 29.21 -2.59 9.48
CA ALA A 154 28.94 -3.37 8.27
C ALA A 154 27.76 -4.32 8.44
N LYS A 155 27.67 -5.06 9.56
CA LYS A 155 26.53 -5.93 9.88
C LYS A 155 25.20 -5.14 10.03
N LYS A 156 25.24 -3.94 10.61
CA LYS A 156 24.06 -3.07 10.68
C LYS A 156 23.59 -2.66 9.28
N ILE A 157 24.50 -2.26 8.40
CA ILE A 157 24.17 -1.85 7.02
C ILE A 157 23.57 -3.01 6.24
N GLU A 158 24.14 -4.20 6.33
CA GLU A 158 23.61 -5.41 5.69
C GLU A 158 22.18 -5.72 6.17
N LYS A 159 21.95 -5.65 7.50
CA LYS A 159 20.61 -5.83 8.09
C LYS A 159 19.61 -4.78 7.61
N TYR A 160 20.00 -3.51 7.52
CA TYR A 160 19.12 -2.45 7.00
C TYR A 160 18.84 -2.63 5.52
N GLY A 161 19.83 -2.99 4.70
CA GLY A 161 19.64 -3.31 3.29
C GLY A 161 18.64 -4.45 3.09
N PHE A 162 18.76 -5.53 3.85
CA PHE A 162 17.79 -6.64 3.83
C PHE A 162 16.38 -6.20 4.24
N LEU A 163 16.24 -5.36 5.27
CA LEU A 163 14.94 -4.84 5.70
C LEU A 163 14.28 -3.95 4.62
N VAL A 164 15.08 -3.10 3.95
CA VAL A 164 14.58 -2.25 2.85
C VAL A 164 14.08 -3.11 1.70
N LEU A 165 14.86 -4.12 1.27
CA LEU A 165 14.47 -5.05 0.21
C LEU A 165 13.19 -5.84 0.57
N THR A 166 13.11 -6.32 1.81
CA THR A 166 11.93 -7.04 2.29
C THR A 166 10.69 -6.14 2.32
N ARG A 167 10.86 -4.88 2.70
CA ARG A 167 9.76 -3.90 2.72
C ARG A 167 9.28 -3.55 1.30
N MET A 168 10.20 -3.44 0.33
CA MET A 168 9.84 -3.21 -1.08
C MET A 168 9.10 -4.41 -1.69
N ARG A 169 9.45 -5.64 -1.28
CA ARG A 169 8.78 -6.86 -1.75
C ARG A 169 7.37 -7.04 -1.18
N ASN A 170 7.11 -6.58 0.04
CA ASN A 170 5.87 -6.81 0.78
C ASN A 170 4.90 -5.60 0.79
N GLY A 171 5.26 -4.48 0.15
CA GLY A 171 4.42 -3.29 0.00
C GLY A 171 3.73 -3.28 -1.33
#